data_ff4bc2ff93fa68e887d28c355f0c6cd3
#
_entry.id   ff4bc2ff93fa68e887d28c355f0c6cd3
#
_cell.length_a   1.000
_cell.length_b   1.000
_cell.length_c   1.000
_cell.angle_alpha   90.00
_cell.angle_beta   90.00
_cell.angle_gamma   90.00
#
_symmetry.space_group_name_H-M   'P 1'
#
loop_
_entity.id
_entity.type
_entity.pdbx_description
1 polymer ?
#
loop_
_entity_poly.entity_id
_entity_poly.type
_entity_poly.pdbx_seq_one_letter_code
_entity_poly.pdbx_strand_id
1 'polypeptide(L)'
;MDALVRDFNEVAMSLGGTISGEHGDGMSRSAFVETQYGPLYSVFRQVKDIFDPHNLMNPGKIVTEEKGFPTSKFRPELVDDDGFVPEHGLVQLQLNWSPEEFSVAAEACNGCGVCRTQQEELRMCPFFRNDPSEESSPRSKANVMRSLVSGASDPATRSSPEFQKLASLCFNCRQCEIECPTNVRIPHLMIEAKAQAAEASGTDRATWFLSRAHFFGALGCKASWLTNKLLRNRAARWVMEKTLKIHRDRWLPDFAGRSYLSTLPAEVTDSVPTPRQEAVVYFVDHFANYHDPELAEAFVAVMKHHGIRVHVPAGQIGSGMAMVATGDLNAARRTAEANIRELAALAREGLPIVCTEPAAALCLKEDYPMLVEHPDTRLIAGLVIESGAYLQQLFQNDRLKTDFTPLPLRIGYHEPCHLRALQNGRPLRELLEQIPELEVLALDKGCSGMAGTFGLTRDNFELSLEIGQPLIERMQKRDLVLGATECSSCRMQMQQDSPLETVHPLKLLAASYGLMPELRKRLTSLPAPAPAPAPAPAPAPVDE
;
A
#
# COMPACT_ATOMS: atom_id res chain seq x y z
N MET A 1 -31.78 -23.47 -1.06
CA MET A 1 -31.63 -22.73 0.23
C MET A 1 -32.97 -22.61 0.97
N ASP A 2 -34.05 -22.08 0.33
CA ASP A 2 -35.35 -21.85 1.00
C ASP A 2 -35.95 -23.14 1.59
N ALA A 3 -36.00 -24.26 0.82
CA ALA A 3 -36.50 -25.56 1.28
C ALA A 3 -35.73 -26.04 2.54
N LEU A 4 -34.41 -26.01 2.50
CA LEU A 4 -33.56 -26.44 3.63
C LEU A 4 -33.83 -25.61 4.91
N VAL A 5 -33.94 -24.30 4.77
CA VAL A 5 -34.20 -23.40 5.91
C VAL A 5 -35.59 -23.65 6.48
N ARG A 6 -36.58 -23.90 5.61
CA ARG A 6 -37.96 -24.27 6.00
C ARG A 6 -37.97 -25.57 6.80
N ASP A 7 -37.42 -26.65 6.21
CA ASP A 7 -37.37 -27.98 6.83
C ASP A 7 -36.67 -27.92 8.19
N PHE A 8 -35.56 -27.20 8.29
CA PHE A 8 -34.84 -27.02 9.54
C PHE A 8 -35.67 -26.34 10.63
N ASN A 9 -36.36 -25.23 10.29
CA ASN A 9 -37.21 -24.51 11.25
C ASN A 9 -38.46 -25.33 11.62
N GLU A 10 -39.06 -26.07 10.68
CA GLU A 10 -40.22 -26.95 10.96
C GLU A 10 -39.83 -28.06 11.94
N VAL A 11 -38.66 -28.70 11.75
CA VAL A 11 -38.15 -29.72 12.66
C VAL A 11 -37.90 -29.10 14.05
N ALA A 12 -37.25 -27.95 14.12
CA ALA A 12 -36.98 -27.29 15.39
C ALA A 12 -38.27 -26.98 16.16
N MET A 13 -39.28 -26.40 15.49
CA MET A 13 -40.56 -26.09 16.10
C MET A 13 -41.33 -27.36 16.49
N SER A 14 -41.31 -28.43 15.69
CA SER A 14 -41.97 -29.70 15.99
C SER A 14 -41.46 -30.38 17.26
N LEU A 15 -40.18 -30.13 17.57
CA LEU A 15 -39.54 -30.62 18.81
C LEU A 15 -39.71 -29.67 20.01
N GLY A 16 -40.53 -28.61 19.89
CA GLY A 16 -40.73 -27.62 20.93
C GLY A 16 -39.59 -26.60 21.04
N GLY A 17 -38.71 -26.52 20.04
CA GLY A 17 -37.65 -25.52 19.93
C GLY A 17 -38.16 -24.19 19.39
N THR A 18 -37.23 -23.26 19.20
CA THR A 18 -37.49 -21.92 18.66
C THR A 18 -36.67 -21.68 17.41
N ILE A 19 -37.18 -20.84 16.49
CA ILE A 19 -36.46 -20.42 15.27
C ILE A 19 -35.24 -19.54 15.60
N SER A 20 -35.18 -18.97 16.81
CA SER A 20 -34.04 -18.18 17.28
C SER A 20 -33.80 -18.42 18.75
N GLY A 21 -32.59 -18.86 19.13
CA GLY A 21 -32.19 -19.00 20.53
C GLY A 21 -31.92 -17.63 21.16
N GLU A 22 -30.80 -17.00 20.78
CA GLU A 22 -30.32 -15.75 21.40
C GLU A 22 -30.07 -14.62 20.37
N HIS A 23 -29.90 -14.93 19.07
CA HIS A 23 -29.49 -13.95 18.06
C HIS A 23 -30.65 -13.11 17.48
N GLY A 24 -31.89 -13.37 17.88
CA GLY A 24 -33.07 -12.73 17.32
C GLY A 24 -33.44 -13.25 15.93
N ASP A 25 -34.62 -12.85 15.45
CA ASP A 25 -35.17 -13.38 14.20
C ASP A 25 -34.60 -12.69 12.96
N GLY A 26 -34.35 -11.39 13.02
CA GLY A 26 -33.82 -10.59 11.93
C GLY A 26 -34.60 -10.80 10.62
N MET A 27 -33.95 -10.55 9.48
CA MET A 27 -34.56 -10.76 8.16
C MET A 27 -34.70 -12.25 7.79
N SER A 28 -33.72 -13.07 8.14
CA SER A 28 -33.65 -14.46 7.73
C SER A 28 -34.73 -15.34 8.35
N ARG A 29 -35.29 -14.97 9.49
CA ARG A 29 -36.28 -15.73 10.22
C ARG A 29 -37.66 -15.09 10.24
N SER A 30 -37.82 -13.83 9.80
CA SER A 30 -39.06 -13.09 9.81
C SER A 30 -40.27 -13.87 9.19
N ALA A 31 -40.01 -14.62 8.11
CA ALA A 31 -41.02 -15.43 7.43
C ALA A 31 -41.59 -16.58 8.30
N PHE A 32 -40.90 -16.98 9.36
CA PHE A 32 -41.29 -18.09 10.25
C PHE A 32 -41.87 -17.59 11.59
N VAL A 33 -41.78 -16.30 11.87
CA VAL A 33 -42.27 -15.69 13.14
C VAL A 33 -43.78 -15.92 13.33
N GLU A 34 -44.58 -15.73 12.26
CA GLU A 34 -46.03 -15.98 12.33
C GLU A 34 -46.35 -17.44 12.67
N THR A 35 -45.62 -18.40 12.10
CA THR A 35 -45.79 -19.83 12.37
C THR A 35 -45.42 -20.18 13.81
N GLN A 36 -44.34 -19.62 14.32
CA GLN A 36 -43.90 -19.90 15.69
C GLN A 36 -44.84 -19.30 16.76
N TYR A 37 -45.23 -18.05 16.58
CA TYR A 37 -45.97 -17.30 17.62
C TYR A 37 -47.49 -17.35 17.45
N GLY A 38 -48.00 -17.83 16.29
CA GLY A 38 -49.41 -18.00 16.03
C GLY A 38 -50.23 -16.74 16.30
N PRO A 39 -51.26 -16.82 17.18
CA PRO A 39 -52.15 -15.68 17.46
C PRO A 39 -51.44 -14.42 17.99
N LEU A 40 -50.29 -14.58 18.65
CA LEU A 40 -49.51 -13.44 19.16
C LEU A 40 -48.93 -12.58 18.05
N TYR A 41 -48.76 -13.11 16.85
CA TYR A 41 -48.25 -12.34 15.72
C TYR A 41 -49.13 -11.14 15.36
N SER A 42 -50.46 -11.26 15.56
CA SER A 42 -51.36 -10.13 15.36
C SER A 42 -51.07 -8.97 16.33
N VAL A 43 -50.61 -9.28 17.54
CA VAL A 43 -50.18 -8.27 18.52
C VAL A 43 -48.88 -7.60 18.07
N PHE A 44 -47.96 -8.36 17.51
CA PHE A 44 -46.70 -7.79 16.93
C PHE A 44 -47.02 -6.77 15.82
N ARG A 45 -47.98 -7.07 14.95
CA ARG A 45 -48.46 -6.12 13.94
C ARG A 45 -49.05 -4.87 14.57
N GLN A 46 -49.94 -4.99 15.56
CA GLN A 46 -50.52 -3.84 16.24
C GLN A 46 -49.46 -2.95 16.91
N VAL A 47 -48.46 -3.55 17.56
CA VAL A 47 -47.36 -2.80 18.17
C VAL A 47 -46.57 -2.07 17.08
N LYS A 48 -46.27 -2.74 15.99
CA LYS A 48 -45.58 -2.12 14.85
C LYS A 48 -46.35 -0.93 14.31
N ASP A 49 -47.65 -1.07 14.09
CA ASP A 49 -48.50 -0.02 13.53
C ASP A 49 -48.63 1.19 14.46
N ILE A 50 -48.64 0.98 15.80
CA ILE A 50 -48.66 2.07 16.77
C ILE A 50 -47.40 2.92 16.72
N PHE A 51 -46.23 2.28 16.68
CA PHE A 51 -44.95 2.98 16.74
C PHE A 51 -44.38 3.38 15.36
N ASP A 52 -44.82 2.73 14.29
CA ASP A 52 -44.35 2.97 12.93
C ASP A 52 -45.49 2.82 11.91
N PRO A 53 -46.50 3.68 11.95
CA PRO A 53 -47.69 3.59 11.09
C PRO A 53 -47.39 3.71 9.60
N HIS A 54 -46.24 4.25 9.25
CA HIS A 54 -45.77 4.40 7.85
C HIS A 54 -44.76 3.33 7.44
N ASN A 55 -44.46 2.34 8.31
CA ASN A 55 -43.50 1.25 8.06
C ASN A 55 -42.15 1.73 7.56
N LEU A 56 -41.60 2.81 8.15
CA LEU A 56 -40.32 3.40 7.80
C LEU A 56 -39.13 2.73 8.53
N MET A 57 -39.39 2.20 9.75
CA MET A 57 -38.35 1.59 10.59
C MET A 57 -38.23 0.10 10.33
N ASN A 58 -37.12 -0.34 9.74
CA ASN A 58 -36.86 -1.75 9.46
C ASN A 58 -38.03 -2.48 8.75
N PRO A 59 -38.48 -2.02 7.58
CA PRO A 59 -39.61 -2.61 6.90
C PRO A 59 -39.35 -4.08 6.56
N GLY A 60 -40.34 -4.94 6.73
CA GLY A 60 -40.28 -6.37 6.45
C GLY A 60 -39.43 -7.21 7.41
N LYS A 61 -39.02 -6.66 8.58
CA LYS A 61 -38.39 -7.43 9.65
C LYS A 61 -39.38 -7.72 10.76
N ILE A 62 -39.41 -8.95 11.25
CA ILE A 62 -40.34 -9.51 12.25
C ILE A 62 -41.80 -9.48 11.74
N VAL A 63 -42.33 -8.31 11.40
CA VAL A 63 -43.63 -8.15 10.76
C VAL A 63 -43.44 -8.03 9.27
N THR A 64 -43.85 -9.08 8.54
CA THR A 64 -43.65 -9.20 7.08
C THR A 64 -44.83 -9.93 6.42
N GLU A 65 -45.10 -9.62 5.17
CA GLU A 65 -46.02 -10.38 4.31
C GLU A 65 -45.26 -11.45 3.48
N GLU A 66 -43.95 -11.42 3.46
CA GLU A 66 -43.13 -12.40 2.75
C GLU A 66 -43.23 -13.76 3.45
N LYS A 67 -43.59 -14.80 2.68
CA LYS A 67 -43.68 -16.19 3.13
C LYS A 67 -42.56 -17.00 2.51
N GLY A 68 -41.45 -17.06 3.17
CA GLY A 68 -40.27 -17.81 2.72
C GLY A 68 -38.98 -17.12 3.06
N PHE A 69 -37.87 -17.80 2.83
CA PHE A 69 -36.57 -17.24 3.08
C PHE A 69 -36.30 -16.09 2.09
N PRO A 70 -35.92 -14.88 2.56
CA PRO A 70 -35.88 -13.68 1.71
C PRO A 70 -34.67 -13.66 0.79
N THR A 71 -34.62 -14.56 -0.20
CA THR A 71 -33.52 -14.67 -1.17
C THR A 71 -33.29 -13.38 -1.96
N SER A 72 -34.35 -12.61 -2.22
CA SER A 72 -34.27 -11.31 -2.91
C SER A 72 -33.48 -10.25 -2.16
N LYS A 73 -33.25 -10.44 -0.86
CA LYS A 73 -32.49 -9.50 0.01
C LYS A 73 -31.05 -9.93 0.23
N PHE A 74 -30.67 -11.09 -0.29
CA PHE A 74 -29.27 -11.49 -0.33
C PHE A 74 -28.53 -10.75 -1.43
N ARG A 75 -27.24 -10.66 -1.23
CA ARG A 75 -26.36 -10.19 -2.28
C ARG A 75 -26.47 -11.18 -3.44
N PRO A 76 -26.67 -10.72 -4.70
CA PRO A 76 -26.71 -11.63 -5.83
C PRO A 76 -25.41 -12.45 -5.91
N GLU A 77 -25.51 -13.72 -6.16
CA GLU A 77 -24.38 -14.58 -6.47
C GLU A 77 -23.78 -14.14 -7.81
N LEU A 78 -22.46 -14.10 -7.90
CA LEU A 78 -21.75 -13.70 -9.12
C LEU A 78 -21.61 -14.87 -10.10
N VAL A 79 -21.71 -16.10 -9.58
CA VAL A 79 -21.65 -17.33 -10.34
C VAL A 79 -22.89 -18.12 -9.97
N ASP A 80 -23.69 -18.53 -10.94
CA ASP A 80 -24.82 -19.41 -10.67
C ASP A 80 -24.35 -20.84 -10.35
N ASP A 81 -25.30 -21.71 -9.93
CA ASP A 81 -25.02 -23.12 -9.59
C ASP A 81 -24.40 -23.92 -10.75
N ASP A 82 -24.54 -23.46 -12.00
CA ASP A 82 -23.99 -24.05 -13.21
C ASP A 82 -22.61 -23.47 -13.59
N GLY A 83 -22.04 -22.55 -12.78
CA GLY A 83 -20.75 -21.91 -13.05
C GLY A 83 -20.83 -20.81 -14.13
N PHE A 84 -22.02 -20.32 -14.44
CA PHE A 84 -22.24 -19.31 -15.47
C PHE A 84 -22.04 -17.89 -14.88
N VAL A 85 -21.07 -17.16 -15.41
CA VAL A 85 -20.94 -15.73 -15.19
C VAL A 85 -21.84 -15.01 -16.19
N PRO A 86 -22.79 -14.16 -15.75
CA PRO A 86 -23.68 -13.45 -16.65
C PRO A 86 -22.90 -12.71 -17.76
N GLU A 87 -23.27 -12.91 -19.03
CA GLU A 87 -22.59 -12.29 -20.18
C GLU A 87 -22.45 -10.75 -20.06
N HIS A 88 -23.39 -10.12 -19.36
CA HIS A 88 -23.36 -8.67 -19.12
C HIS A 88 -22.29 -8.22 -18.11
N GLY A 89 -21.63 -9.15 -17.42
CA GLY A 89 -20.55 -8.90 -16.47
C GLY A 89 -19.14 -9.16 -17.01
N LEU A 90 -19.00 -9.75 -18.21
CA LEU A 90 -17.70 -10.03 -18.80
C LEU A 90 -16.96 -8.75 -19.17
N VAL A 91 -16.14 -8.30 -18.23
CA VAL A 91 -15.19 -7.23 -18.44
C VAL A 91 -13.91 -7.87 -18.92
N GLN A 92 -13.28 -7.30 -19.92
CA GLN A 92 -11.91 -7.67 -20.24
C GLN A 92 -11.03 -7.25 -19.06
N LEU A 93 -10.67 -8.24 -18.22
CA LEU A 93 -9.80 -8.02 -17.08
C LEU A 93 -8.40 -7.63 -17.55
N GLN A 94 -7.82 -6.68 -16.87
CA GLN A 94 -6.51 -6.13 -17.22
C GLN A 94 -5.36 -6.76 -16.40
N LEU A 95 -5.67 -7.35 -15.25
CA LEU A 95 -4.75 -8.16 -14.46
C LEU A 95 -4.89 -9.64 -14.82
N ASN A 96 -3.85 -10.44 -14.52
CA ASN A 96 -3.84 -11.89 -14.73
C ASN A 96 -4.60 -12.62 -13.63
N TRP A 97 -5.90 -12.51 -13.63
CA TRP A 97 -6.82 -13.32 -12.84
C TRP A 97 -7.97 -13.82 -13.68
N SER A 98 -8.53 -14.95 -13.30
CA SER A 98 -9.72 -15.44 -13.98
C SER A 98 -10.95 -14.63 -13.57
N PRO A 99 -12.04 -14.67 -14.33
CA PRO A 99 -13.31 -14.07 -13.92
C PRO A 99 -13.78 -14.56 -12.54
N GLU A 100 -13.57 -15.84 -12.23
CA GLU A 100 -13.92 -16.45 -10.96
C GLU A 100 -13.06 -15.88 -9.81
N GLU A 101 -11.74 -15.78 -9.99
CA GLU A 101 -10.84 -15.18 -8.99
C GLU A 101 -11.20 -13.72 -8.73
N PHE A 102 -11.53 -12.95 -9.77
CA PHE A 102 -11.98 -11.58 -9.64
C PHE A 102 -13.31 -11.49 -8.90
N SER A 103 -14.27 -12.35 -9.21
CA SER A 103 -15.58 -12.42 -8.55
C SER A 103 -15.42 -12.74 -7.07
N VAL A 104 -14.65 -13.77 -6.74
CA VAL A 104 -14.34 -14.15 -5.34
C VAL A 104 -13.69 -12.99 -4.60
N ALA A 105 -12.73 -12.29 -5.21
CA ALA A 105 -12.08 -11.13 -4.59
C ALA A 105 -13.06 -9.97 -4.32
N ALA A 106 -14.01 -9.73 -5.24
CA ALA A 106 -15.03 -8.70 -5.07
C ALA A 106 -16.08 -9.08 -4.00
N GLU A 107 -16.39 -10.38 -3.86
CA GLU A 107 -17.36 -10.90 -2.88
C GLU A 107 -16.81 -11.09 -1.47
N ALA A 108 -15.51 -11.17 -1.31
CA ALA A 108 -14.85 -11.46 -0.03
C ALA A 108 -15.22 -10.48 1.10
N CYS A 109 -15.78 -9.31 0.78
CA CYS A 109 -16.24 -8.35 1.78
C CYS A 109 -17.54 -8.81 2.47
N ASN A 110 -17.45 -9.20 3.75
CA ASN A 110 -18.59 -9.60 4.57
C ASN A 110 -19.34 -8.41 5.23
N GLY A 111 -18.89 -7.16 5.00
CA GLY A 111 -19.53 -5.96 5.55
C GLY A 111 -19.23 -5.67 7.02
N CYS A 112 -18.26 -6.31 7.66
CA CYS A 112 -17.95 -6.17 9.11
C CYS A 112 -17.63 -4.72 9.55
N GLY A 113 -17.21 -3.84 8.65
CA GLY A 113 -16.96 -2.43 8.93
C GLY A 113 -15.62 -2.11 9.63
N VAL A 114 -14.73 -3.09 9.87
CA VAL A 114 -13.40 -2.84 10.46
C VAL A 114 -12.62 -1.78 9.67
N CYS A 115 -12.79 -1.73 8.35
CA CYS A 115 -12.16 -0.71 7.49
C CYS A 115 -12.68 0.73 7.72
N ARG A 116 -13.66 0.93 8.58
CA ARG A 116 -14.20 2.24 8.98
C ARG A 116 -13.78 2.64 10.39
N THR A 117 -12.78 1.98 10.95
CA THR A 117 -12.26 2.32 12.27
C THR A 117 -11.42 3.60 12.24
N GLN A 118 -11.43 4.31 13.37
CA GLN A 118 -10.52 5.42 13.66
C GLN A 118 -9.50 5.06 14.75
N GLN A 119 -9.39 3.77 15.12
CA GLN A 119 -8.42 3.29 16.11
C GLN A 119 -6.99 3.60 15.67
N GLU A 120 -6.16 4.08 16.59
CA GLU A 120 -4.80 4.55 16.28
C GLU A 120 -3.87 3.42 15.84
N GLU A 121 -4.11 2.19 16.31
CA GLU A 121 -3.30 1.00 16.01
C GLU A 121 -3.44 0.54 14.55
N LEU A 122 -4.58 0.84 13.92
CA LEU A 122 -4.85 0.48 12.53
C LEU A 122 -4.50 1.64 11.59
N ARG A 123 -4.00 1.30 10.40
CA ARG A 123 -3.63 2.28 9.37
C ARG A 123 -4.56 2.28 8.15
N MET A 124 -5.41 1.29 8.03
CA MET A 124 -6.44 1.17 7.01
C MET A 124 -7.55 2.20 7.27
N CYS A 125 -8.07 2.92 6.38
CA CYS A 125 -7.58 3.38 5.08
C CYS A 125 -7.20 4.86 5.22
N PRO A 126 -6.09 5.35 4.67
CA PRO A 126 -5.70 6.76 4.84
C PRO A 126 -6.76 7.76 4.39
N PHE A 127 -7.48 7.46 3.30
CA PHE A 127 -8.59 8.30 2.84
C PHE A 127 -9.74 8.31 3.85
N PHE A 128 -10.18 7.14 4.31
CA PHE A 128 -11.28 7.07 5.28
C PHE A 128 -10.91 7.73 6.62
N ARG A 129 -9.67 7.63 7.04
CA ARG A 129 -9.21 8.27 8.28
C ARG A 129 -9.19 9.80 8.20
N ASN A 130 -8.98 10.35 7.00
CA ASN A 130 -9.03 11.79 6.75
C ASN A 130 -10.46 12.29 6.52
N ASP A 131 -11.23 11.57 5.70
CA ASP A 131 -12.65 11.85 5.44
C ASP A 131 -13.47 10.57 5.68
N PRO A 132 -14.12 10.42 6.87
CA PRO A 132 -14.82 9.20 7.25
C PRO A 132 -16.18 9.03 6.55
N SER A 133 -16.23 9.31 5.26
CA SER A 133 -17.37 9.05 4.39
C SER A 133 -17.44 7.59 3.95
N GLU A 134 -18.64 7.10 3.59
CA GLU A 134 -18.77 5.74 3.04
C GLU A 134 -17.99 5.58 1.73
N GLU A 135 -18.00 6.58 0.86
CA GLU A 135 -17.30 6.60 -0.42
C GLU A 135 -15.79 6.34 -0.25
N SER A 136 -15.20 6.89 0.81
CA SER A 136 -13.77 6.72 1.12
C SER A 136 -13.42 5.33 1.65
N SER A 137 -14.42 4.57 2.13
CA SER A 137 -14.17 3.29 2.80
C SER A 137 -13.72 2.18 1.85
N PRO A 138 -12.85 1.25 2.27
CA PRO A 138 -12.52 0.05 1.50
C PRO A 138 -13.72 -0.82 1.15
N ARG A 139 -14.69 -0.97 2.05
CA ARG A 139 -15.89 -1.79 1.79
C ARG A 139 -16.77 -1.20 0.67
N SER A 140 -16.86 0.13 0.56
CA SER A 140 -17.58 0.77 -0.55
C SER A 140 -16.96 0.38 -1.90
N LYS A 141 -15.63 0.41 -1.98
CA LYS A 141 -14.88 0.01 -3.17
C LYS A 141 -15.15 -1.46 -3.56
N ALA A 142 -15.13 -2.38 -2.59
CA ALA A 142 -15.49 -3.79 -2.82
C ALA A 142 -16.93 -3.93 -3.30
N ASN A 143 -17.88 -3.23 -2.66
CA ASN A 143 -19.29 -3.30 -3.02
C ASN A 143 -19.57 -2.78 -4.44
N VAL A 144 -18.91 -1.69 -4.85
CA VAL A 144 -19.04 -1.15 -6.22
C VAL A 144 -18.48 -2.14 -7.23
N MET A 145 -17.29 -2.70 -6.99
CA MET A 145 -16.70 -3.70 -7.89
C MET A 145 -17.60 -4.93 -8.01
N ARG A 146 -18.15 -5.42 -6.90
CA ARG A 146 -19.10 -6.52 -6.94
C ARG A 146 -20.37 -6.20 -7.72
N SER A 147 -20.95 -5.00 -7.53
CA SER A 147 -22.14 -4.57 -8.26
C SER A 147 -21.92 -4.53 -9.78
N LEU A 148 -20.69 -4.17 -10.20
CA LEU A 148 -20.31 -4.18 -11.61
C LEU A 148 -20.17 -5.60 -12.17
N VAL A 149 -19.62 -6.52 -11.40
CA VAL A 149 -19.40 -7.91 -11.83
C VAL A 149 -20.70 -8.69 -11.84
N SER A 150 -21.60 -8.49 -10.86
CA SER A 150 -22.91 -9.15 -10.80
C SER A 150 -23.92 -8.65 -11.84
N GLY A 151 -23.54 -7.67 -12.66
CA GLY A 151 -24.49 -7.05 -13.59
C GLY A 151 -25.59 -6.20 -12.94
N ALA A 152 -25.51 -5.97 -11.62
CA ALA A 152 -26.45 -5.12 -10.90
C ALA A 152 -26.28 -3.62 -11.23
N SER A 153 -25.15 -3.23 -11.82
CA SER A 153 -24.87 -1.87 -12.31
C SER A 153 -24.65 -1.89 -13.82
N ASP A 154 -25.09 -0.81 -14.48
CA ASP A 154 -24.87 -0.62 -15.92
C ASP A 154 -23.36 -0.65 -16.22
N PRO A 155 -22.90 -1.41 -17.23
CA PRO A 155 -21.51 -1.39 -17.69
C PRO A 155 -20.96 0.00 -18.01
N ALA A 156 -21.80 0.95 -18.43
CA ALA A 156 -21.43 2.35 -18.66
C ALA A 156 -20.95 3.06 -17.37
N THR A 157 -21.31 2.56 -16.19
CA THR A 157 -20.85 3.08 -14.88
C THR A 157 -19.32 3.11 -14.78
N ARG A 158 -18.61 2.20 -15.44
CA ARG A 158 -17.13 2.12 -15.44
C ARG A 158 -16.47 3.37 -16.05
N SER A 159 -17.14 4.03 -16.97
CA SER A 159 -16.66 5.25 -17.62
C SER A 159 -17.15 6.51 -16.92
N SER A 160 -17.99 6.37 -15.88
CA SER A 160 -18.54 7.53 -15.17
C SER A 160 -17.47 8.28 -14.36
N PRO A 161 -17.58 9.61 -14.25
CA PRO A 161 -16.69 10.42 -13.39
C PRO A 161 -16.71 9.97 -11.93
N GLU A 162 -17.87 9.51 -11.43
CA GLU A 162 -18.05 9.04 -10.06
C GLU A 162 -17.24 7.77 -9.79
N PHE A 163 -17.26 6.82 -10.72
CA PHE A 163 -16.47 5.60 -10.62
C PHE A 163 -14.96 5.90 -10.68
N GLN A 164 -14.55 6.77 -11.60
CA GLN A 164 -13.15 7.21 -11.70
C GLN A 164 -12.70 7.90 -10.41
N LYS A 165 -13.56 8.75 -9.82
CA LYS A 165 -13.29 9.38 -8.53
C LYS A 165 -13.13 8.33 -7.43
N LEU A 166 -14.06 7.35 -7.31
CA LEU A 166 -13.97 6.27 -6.34
C LEU A 166 -12.66 5.49 -6.47
N ALA A 167 -12.28 5.11 -7.69
CA ALA A 167 -11.03 4.39 -7.96
C ALA A 167 -9.80 5.23 -7.58
N SER A 168 -9.84 6.55 -7.78
CA SER A 168 -8.75 7.46 -7.42
C SER A 168 -8.54 7.57 -5.91
N LEU A 169 -9.57 7.29 -5.09
CA LEU A 169 -9.49 7.25 -3.62
C LEU A 169 -8.80 5.96 -3.11
N CYS A 170 -7.77 5.49 -3.82
CA CYS A 170 -6.95 4.37 -3.40
C CYS A 170 -5.48 4.63 -3.68
N PHE A 171 -4.66 4.64 -2.62
CA PHE A 171 -3.20 4.83 -2.68
C PHE A 171 -2.42 3.59 -3.12
N ASN A 172 -3.06 2.44 -3.25
CA ASN A 172 -2.38 1.15 -3.40
C ASN A 172 -1.41 0.84 -2.24
N CYS A 173 -1.74 1.28 -1.03
CA CYS A 173 -0.89 1.11 0.16
C CYS A 173 -0.97 -0.28 0.80
N ARG A 174 -1.84 -1.15 0.35
CA ARG A 174 -2.08 -2.53 0.80
C ARG A 174 -2.52 -2.70 2.26
N GLN A 175 -2.72 -1.63 3.05
CA GLN A 175 -3.07 -1.76 4.46
C GLN A 175 -4.42 -2.48 4.67
N CYS A 176 -5.38 -2.28 3.77
CA CYS A 176 -6.66 -2.98 3.83
C CYS A 176 -6.57 -4.50 3.50
N GLU A 177 -5.51 -4.98 2.85
CA GLU A 177 -5.28 -6.42 2.68
C GLU A 177 -4.74 -7.06 3.96
N ILE A 178 -3.93 -6.32 4.73
CA ILE A 178 -3.30 -6.82 5.96
C ILE A 178 -4.27 -6.79 7.14
N GLU A 179 -5.04 -5.71 7.25
CA GLU A 179 -5.89 -5.43 8.42
C GLU A 179 -7.34 -5.90 8.23
N CYS A 180 -7.73 -6.35 7.03
CA CYS A 180 -9.06 -6.87 6.77
C CYS A 180 -9.20 -8.32 7.26
N PRO A 181 -10.17 -8.63 8.14
CA PRO A 181 -10.34 -9.99 8.66
C PRO A 181 -10.77 -11.02 7.60
N THR A 182 -11.26 -10.58 6.44
CA THR A 182 -11.62 -11.44 5.30
C THR A 182 -10.67 -11.30 4.13
N ASN A 183 -9.52 -10.63 4.30
CA ASN A 183 -8.45 -10.50 3.30
C ASN A 183 -8.91 -9.99 1.93
N VAL A 184 -9.81 -9.01 1.91
CA VAL A 184 -10.32 -8.44 0.65
C VAL A 184 -9.21 -7.73 -0.12
N ARG A 185 -8.96 -8.13 -1.35
CA ARG A 185 -7.90 -7.59 -2.21
C ARG A 185 -8.26 -6.23 -2.83
N ILE A 186 -8.69 -5.27 -2.01
CA ILE A 186 -9.13 -3.93 -2.46
C ILE A 186 -8.12 -3.24 -3.38
N PRO A 187 -6.81 -3.23 -3.11
CA PRO A 187 -5.85 -2.58 -4.01
C PRO A 187 -5.87 -3.14 -5.43
N HIS A 188 -5.95 -4.47 -5.59
CA HIS A 188 -6.04 -5.10 -6.91
C HIS A 188 -7.35 -4.77 -7.62
N LEU A 189 -8.48 -4.79 -6.90
CA LEU A 189 -9.77 -4.36 -7.45
C LEU A 189 -9.72 -2.89 -7.93
N MET A 190 -9.02 -2.02 -7.19
CA MET A 190 -8.88 -0.61 -7.58
C MET A 190 -7.85 -0.38 -8.70
N ILE A 191 -6.80 -1.21 -8.79
CA ILE A 191 -5.90 -1.21 -9.95
C ILE A 191 -6.67 -1.59 -11.20
N GLU A 192 -7.48 -2.66 -11.14
CA GLU A 192 -8.36 -3.09 -12.23
C GLU A 192 -9.33 -1.98 -12.64
N ALA A 193 -10.00 -1.34 -11.65
CA ALA A 193 -10.90 -0.22 -11.89
C ALA A 193 -10.22 0.96 -12.60
N LYS A 194 -9.02 1.34 -12.15
CA LYS A 194 -8.22 2.41 -12.78
C LYS A 194 -7.79 2.04 -14.19
N ALA A 195 -7.40 0.79 -14.42
CA ALA A 195 -6.99 0.31 -15.72
C ALA A 195 -8.14 0.35 -16.73
N GLN A 196 -9.34 -0.08 -16.33
CA GLN A 196 -10.54 0.01 -17.16
C GLN A 196 -10.92 1.46 -17.48
N ALA A 197 -10.81 2.36 -16.49
CA ALA A 197 -11.03 3.79 -16.71
C ALA A 197 -10.00 4.38 -17.68
N ALA A 198 -8.73 3.99 -17.56
CA ALA A 198 -7.65 4.44 -18.45
C ALA A 198 -7.82 3.90 -19.89
N GLU A 199 -8.33 2.68 -20.06
CA GLU A 199 -8.66 2.11 -21.36
C GLU A 199 -9.82 2.85 -22.03
N ALA A 200 -10.86 3.18 -21.27
CA ALA A 200 -12.05 3.86 -21.80
C ALA A 200 -11.81 5.34 -22.13
N SER A 201 -11.03 6.06 -21.33
CA SER A 201 -10.88 7.53 -21.39
C SER A 201 -9.48 8.00 -21.80
N GLY A 202 -8.51 7.07 -21.89
CA GLY A 202 -7.09 7.38 -22.01
C GLY A 202 -6.46 7.81 -20.69
N THR A 203 -5.13 7.81 -20.65
CA THR A 203 -4.35 8.28 -19.48
C THR A 203 -4.13 9.78 -19.60
N ASP A 204 -4.44 10.56 -18.54
CA ASP A 204 -4.19 12.00 -18.55
C ASP A 204 -2.68 12.31 -18.61
N ARG A 205 -2.33 13.52 -19.10
CA ARG A 205 -0.93 13.91 -19.36
C ARG A 205 -0.05 13.88 -18.12
N ALA A 206 -0.58 14.25 -16.94
CA ALA A 206 0.20 14.27 -15.70
C ALA A 206 0.52 12.84 -15.26
N THR A 207 -0.49 11.98 -15.25
CA THR A 207 -0.35 10.56 -14.94
C THR A 207 0.61 9.87 -15.91
N TRP A 208 0.49 10.15 -17.22
CA TRP A 208 1.42 9.64 -18.24
C TRP A 208 2.86 10.07 -17.98
N PHE A 209 3.09 11.34 -17.64
CA PHE A 209 4.42 11.85 -17.34
C PHE A 209 5.00 11.24 -16.05
N LEU A 210 4.21 11.25 -14.97
CA LEU A 210 4.64 10.79 -13.65
C LEU A 210 4.87 9.27 -13.60
N SER A 211 4.07 8.49 -14.33
CA SER A 211 4.26 7.03 -14.41
C SER A 211 5.55 6.65 -15.13
N ARG A 212 6.09 7.52 -15.99
CA ARG A 212 7.35 7.33 -16.72
C ARG A 212 8.56 8.01 -16.08
N ALA A 213 8.53 8.16 -14.75
CA ALA A 213 9.59 8.81 -13.99
C ALA A 213 11.00 8.27 -14.29
N HIS A 214 11.14 6.97 -14.59
CA HIS A 214 12.42 6.35 -14.96
C HIS A 214 13.03 7.01 -16.21
N PHE A 215 12.25 7.21 -17.27
CA PHE A 215 12.73 7.85 -18.50
C PHE A 215 13.13 9.31 -18.25
N PHE A 216 12.30 10.05 -17.54
CA PHE A 216 12.58 11.46 -17.21
C PHE A 216 13.69 11.61 -16.18
N GLY A 217 13.88 10.64 -15.30
CA GLY A 217 14.99 10.56 -14.36
C GLY A 217 16.34 10.47 -15.08
N ALA A 218 16.44 9.58 -16.07
CA ALA A 218 17.63 9.46 -16.89
C ALA A 218 17.97 10.75 -17.65
N LEU A 219 16.96 11.42 -18.19
CA LEU A 219 17.13 12.71 -18.88
C LEU A 219 17.52 13.81 -17.88
N GLY A 220 16.89 13.85 -16.69
CA GLY A 220 17.18 14.81 -15.64
C GLY A 220 18.62 14.75 -15.13
N CYS A 221 19.17 13.53 -14.98
CA CYS A 221 20.57 13.35 -14.59
C CYS A 221 21.57 13.84 -15.65
N LYS A 222 21.29 13.65 -16.94
CA LYS A 222 22.19 14.11 -18.02
C LYS A 222 22.43 15.62 -18.02
N ALA A 223 21.47 16.41 -17.52
CA ALA A 223 21.53 17.86 -17.44
C ALA A 223 21.21 18.35 -16.01
N SER A 224 21.66 17.64 -14.97
CA SER A 224 21.27 17.84 -13.57
C SER A 224 21.50 19.28 -13.07
N TRP A 225 22.59 19.93 -13.50
CA TRP A 225 22.88 21.33 -13.15
C TRP A 225 21.78 22.29 -13.62
N LEU A 226 21.21 22.05 -14.79
CA LEU A 226 20.10 22.85 -15.34
C LEU A 226 18.77 22.43 -14.73
N THR A 227 18.51 21.12 -14.67
CA THR A 227 17.27 20.57 -14.14
C THR A 227 17.08 20.99 -12.68
N ASN A 228 18.10 20.87 -11.83
CA ASN A 228 18.02 21.25 -10.42
C ASN A 228 17.83 22.78 -10.25
N LYS A 229 18.45 23.59 -11.12
CA LYS A 229 18.19 25.02 -11.13
C LYS A 229 16.75 25.36 -11.52
N LEU A 230 16.17 24.65 -12.48
CA LEU A 230 14.77 24.82 -12.88
C LEU A 230 13.81 24.36 -11.77
N LEU A 231 14.11 23.24 -11.09
CA LEU A 231 13.31 22.76 -9.94
C LEU A 231 13.24 23.75 -8.77
N ARG A 232 14.25 24.59 -8.61
CA ARG A 232 14.30 25.62 -7.58
C ARG A 232 13.75 26.99 -8.05
N ASN A 233 13.51 27.15 -9.34
CA ASN A 233 13.02 28.41 -9.92
C ASN A 233 11.48 28.50 -9.87
N ARG A 234 10.92 29.53 -9.24
CA ARG A 234 9.48 29.72 -9.06
C ARG A 234 8.71 29.80 -10.39
N ALA A 235 9.27 30.45 -11.40
CA ALA A 235 8.62 30.58 -12.71
C ALA A 235 8.59 29.22 -13.45
N ALA A 236 9.69 28.47 -13.39
CA ALA A 236 9.73 27.11 -13.95
C ALA A 236 8.76 26.16 -13.21
N ARG A 237 8.65 26.26 -11.89
CA ARG A 237 7.68 25.51 -11.08
C ARG A 237 6.23 25.87 -11.46
N TRP A 238 5.95 27.13 -11.70
CA TRP A 238 4.64 27.56 -12.19
C TRP A 238 4.33 26.96 -13.57
N VAL A 239 5.28 26.93 -14.50
CA VAL A 239 5.10 26.29 -15.82
C VAL A 239 4.89 24.78 -15.64
N MET A 240 5.66 24.09 -14.80
CA MET A 240 5.45 22.66 -14.48
C MET A 240 4.05 22.39 -13.95
N GLU A 241 3.54 23.23 -13.07
CA GLU A 241 2.18 23.09 -12.53
C GLU A 241 1.12 23.23 -13.63
N LYS A 242 1.28 24.17 -14.57
CA LYS A 242 0.33 24.37 -15.66
C LYS A 242 0.39 23.28 -16.73
N THR A 243 1.57 22.73 -17.01
CA THR A 243 1.79 21.76 -18.09
C THR A 243 1.75 20.31 -17.63
N LEU A 244 2.36 20.01 -16.49
CA LEU A 244 2.52 18.65 -15.94
C LEU A 244 1.65 18.41 -14.70
N LYS A 245 0.86 19.41 -14.27
CA LYS A 245 0.03 19.37 -13.05
C LYS A 245 0.80 19.03 -11.77
N ILE A 246 2.12 19.17 -11.71
CA ILE A 246 2.92 18.99 -10.50
C ILE A 246 2.82 20.27 -9.67
N HIS A 247 2.36 20.17 -8.42
CA HIS A 247 2.14 21.34 -7.56
C HIS A 247 3.44 22.12 -7.36
N ARG A 248 3.39 23.46 -7.50
CA ARG A 248 4.58 24.33 -7.46
C ARG A 248 5.31 24.34 -6.13
N ASP A 249 4.60 24.14 -5.02
CA ASP A 249 5.16 24.17 -3.67
C ASP A 249 5.53 22.77 -3.16
N ARG A 250 5.33 21.71 -3.97
CA ARG A 250 5.78 20.36 -3.62
C ARG A 250 7.30 20.31 -3.60
N TRP A 251 7.88 19.91 -2.48
CA TRP A 251 9.30 19.63 -2.40
C TRP A 251 9.67 18.46 -3.34
N LEU A 252 10.68 18.66 -4.16
CA LEU A 252 11.18 17.65 -5.09
C LEU A 252 12.69 17.47 -4.85
N PRO A 253 13.18 16.21 -4.82
CA PRO A 253 14.60 15.94 -4.66
C PRO A 253 15.38 16.38 -5.90
N ASP A 254 16.63 16.78 -5.70
CA ASP A 254 17.54 17.07 -6.79
C ASP A 254 17.87 15.79 -7.60
N PHE A 255 18.15 15.96 -8.87
CA PHE A 255 18.73 14.89 -9.68
C PHE A 255 20.24 14.78 -9.40
N ALA A 256 20.72 13.55 -9.28
CA ALA A 256 22.14 13.26 -9.18
C ALA A 256 22.91 13.71 -10.44
N GLY A 257 24.18 13.99 -10.31
CA GLY A 257 25.04 14.38 -11.42
C GLY A 257 25.15 13.30 -12.52
N ARG A 258 25.02 12.04 -12.13
CA ARG A 258 24.93 10.85 -12.99
C ARG A 258 24.04 9.83 -12.32
N SER A 259 23.33 9.02 -13.11
CA SER A 259 22.55 7.92 -12.56
C SER A 259 23.50 6.82 -12.06
N TYR A 260 23.12 6.13 -10.98
CA TYR A 260 23.94 5.04 -10.43
C TYR A 260 24.24 3.96 -11.47
N LEU A 261 23.21 3.50 -12.20
CA LEU A 261 23.37 2.49 -13.26
C LEU A 261 24.29 2.91 -14.41
N SER A 262 24.51 4.23 -14.62
CA SER A 262 25.46 4.71 -15.64
C SER A 262 26.91 4.78 -15.15
N THR A 263 27.14 4.55 -13.86
CA THR A 263 28.46 4.67 -13.20
C THR A 263 28.85 3.39 -12.48
N LEU A 264 28.22 2.27 -12.83
CA LEU A 264 28.46 0.98 -12.15
C LEU A 264 29.93 0.61 -12.17
N PRO A 265 30.52 0.30 -11.01
CA PRO A 265 31.86 -0.27 -10.95
C PRO A 265 31.91 -1.64 -11.62
N ALA A 266 33.04 -1.99 -12.29
CA ALA A 266 33.22 -3.30 -12.89
C ALA A 266 33.00 -4.47 -11.89
N GLU A 267 33.34 -4.25 -10.64
CA GLU A 267 33.15 -5.21 -9.53
C GLU A 267 31.72 -5.77 -9.41
N VAL A 268 30.70 -4.97 -9.76
CA VAL A 268 29.26 -5.34 -9.60
C VAL A 268 28.59 -5.76 -10.91
N THR A 269 29.30 -5.62 -12.07
CA THR A 269 28.78 -5.96 -13.41
C THR A 269 29.45 -7.15 -14.06
N ASP A 270 30.77 -7.33 -13.83
CA ASP A 270 31.66 -8.12 -14.72
C ASP A 270 31.60 -9.64 -14.55
N SER A 271 30.84 -10.19 -13.65
CA SER A 271 30.60 -11.64 -13.64
C SER A 271 29.30 -12.01 -12.91
N VAL A 272 28.49 -12.80 -13.57
CA VAL A 272 27.40 -13.51 -12.90
C VAL A 272 28.03 -14.33 -11.76
N PRO A 273 27.54 -14.17 -10.51
CA PRO A 273 28.07 -14.93 -9.37
C PRO A 273 27.98 -16.44 -9.64
N THR A 274 29.03 -17.16 -9.33
CA THR A 274 29.00 -18.62 -9.41
C THR A 274 28.25 -19.18 -8.19
N PRO A 275 27.63 -20.37 -8.28
CA PRO A 275 26.88 -20.98 -7.16
C PRO A 275 27.69 -21.24 -5.87
N ARG A 276 29.01 -21.11 -5.94
CA ARG A 276 29.92 -21.28 -4.78
C ARG A 276 30.21 -19.98 -4.03
N GLN A 277 29.79 -18.83 -4.57
CA GLN A 277 30.01 -17.52 -3.93
C GLN A 277 28.70 -17.02 -3.39
N GLU A 278 28.73 -16.59 -2.14
CA GLU A 278 27.57 -15.91 -1.57
C GLU A 278 27.36 -14.56 -2.26
N ALA A 279 26.21 -14.41 -2.88
CA ALA A 279 25.92 -13.25 -3.69
C ALA A 279 24.44 -12.90 -3.65
N VAL A 280 24.16 -11.64 -3.93
CA VAL A 280 22.81 -11.10 -4.13
C VAL A 280 22.74 -10.31 -5.44
N VAL A 281 21.55 -10.27 -6.01
CA VAL A 281 21.21 -9.37 -7.10
C VAL A 281 20.63 -8.10 -6.51
N TYR A 282 21.18 -6.94 -6.82
CA TYR A 282 20.62 -5.68 -6.36
C TYR A 282 19.73 -5.06 -7.44
N PHE A 283 18.45 -4.99 -7.16
CA PHE A 283 17.50 -4.23 -7.97
C PHE A 283 17.50 -2.77 -7.54
N VAL A 284 18.08 -1.91 -8.36
CA VAL A 284 18.23 -0.46 -8.09
C VAL A 284 16.96 0.27 -8.51
N ASP A 285 16.18 0.76 -7.55
CA ASP A 285 14.97 1.51 -7.84
C ASP A 285 15.26 2.96 -8.29
N HIS A 286 14.19 3.63 -8.71
CA HIS A 286 14.22 4.97 -9.30
C HIS A 286 15.00 6.00 -8.46
N PHE A 287 14.74 6.05 -7.13
CA PHE A 287 15.39 7.04 -6.28
C PHE A 287 16.87 6.77 -6.07
N ALA A 288 17.24 5.53 -5.76
CA ALA A 288 18.64 5.13 -5.63
C ALA A 288 19.40 5.33 -6.94
N ASN A 289 18.72 5.25 -8.09
CA ASN A 289 19.34 5.44 -9.38
C ASN A 289 19.55 6.92 -9.76
N TYR A 290 18.54 7.77 -9.53
CA TYR A 290 18.52 9.13 -10.11
C TYR A 290 18.62 10.28 -9.11
N HIS A 291 18.29 10.04 -7.84
CA HIS A 291 18.19 11.09 -6.82
C HIS A 291 19.12 10.88 -5.63
N ASP A 292 19.36 9.63 -5.23
CA ASP A 292 20.20 9.29 -4.08
C ASP A 292 21.12 8.09 -4.37
N PRO A 293 22.09 8.21 -5.30
CA PRO A 293 23.05 7.14 -5.59
C PRO A 293 23.85 6.69 -4.36
N GLU A 294 24.04 7.57 -3.37
CA GLU A 294 24.68 7.28 -2.09
C GLU A 294 23.97 6.13 -1.34
N LEU A 295 22.66 5.94 -1.54
CA LEU A 295 21.93 4.79 -0.99
C LEU A 295 22.38 3.47 -1.63
N ALA A 296 22.55 3.45 -2.96
CA ALA A 296 23.02 2.26 -3.66
C ALA A 296 24.48 1.93 -3.29
N GLU A 297 25.33 2.94 -3.18
CA GLU A 297 26.69 2.80 -2.69
C GLU A 297 26.74 2.25 -1.27
N ALA A 298 25.87 2.76 -0.38
CA ALA A 298 25.76 2.27 0.99
C ALA A 298 25.35 0.79 1.04
N PHE A 299 24.38 0.37 0.22
CA PHE A 299 23.97 -1.03 0.13
C PHE A 299 25.13 -1.93 -0.29
N VAL A 300 25.80 -1.57 -1.39
CA VAL A 300 26.95 -2.36 -1.90
C VAL A 300 28.07 -2.42 -0.85
N ALA A 301 28.38 -1.30 -0.18
CA ALA A 301 29.41 -1.25 0.85
C ALA A 301 29.07 -2.15 2.06
N VAL A 302 27.82 -2.13 2.52
CA VAL A 302 27.34 -2.99 3.62
C VAL A 302 27.43 -4.47 3.22
N MET A 303 26.96 -4.85 2.04
CA MET A 303 27.09 -6.23 1.57
C MET A 303 28.54 -6.70 1.50
N LYS A 304 29.42 -5.87 0.92
CA LYS A 304 30.86 -6.15 0.82
C LYS A 304 31.52 -6.29 2.20
N HIS A 305 31.12 -5.48 3.19
CA HIS A 305 31.59 -5.59 4.57
C HIS A 305 31.29 -6.97 5.18
N HIS A 306 30.14 -7.56 4.81
CA HIS A 306 29.73 -8.91 5.26
C HIS A 306 30.29 -10.03 4.34
N GLY A 307 31.12 -9.72 3.36
CA GLY A 307 31.67 -10.72 2.44
C GLY A 307 30.68 -11.21 1.37
N ILE A 308 29.55 -10.53 1.22
CA ILE A 308 28.51 -10.84 0.24
C ILE A 308 28.75 -10.06 -1.04
N ARG A 309 28.81 -10.76 -2.15
CA ARG A 309 28.98 -10.14 -3.47
C ARG A 309 27.66 -9.56 -3.96
N VAL A 310 27.71 -8.38 -4.53
CA VAL A 310 26.55 -7.73 -5.16
C VAL A 310 26.70 -7.77 -6.67
N HIS A 311 25.69 -8.27 -7.36
CA HIS A 311 25.56 -8.17 -8.81
C HIS A 311 24.43 -7.19 -9.15
N VAL A 312 24.70 -6.23 -10.04
CA VAL A 312 23.72 -5.23 -10.49
C VAL A 312 23.46 -5.41 -11.98
N PRO A 313 22.30 -5.92 -12.40
CA PRO A 313 21.94 -6.02 -13.81
C PRO A 313 21.90 -4.64 -14.47
N ALA A 314 22.76 -4.40 -15.46
CA ALA A 314 22.88 -3.06 -16.08
C ALA A 314 21.68 -2.67 -16.93
N GLY A 315 20.92 -3.65 -17.45
CA GLY A 315 19.74 -3.44 -18.31
C GLY A 315 18.42 -3.27 -17.53
N GLN A 316 18.45 -3.34 -16.20
CA GLN A 316 17.26 -3.14 -15.39
C GLN A 316 16.70 -1.71 -15.54
N ILE A 317 15.38 -1.59 -15.39
CA ILE A 317 14.69 -0.30 -15.36
C ILE A 317 13.85 -0.22 -14.07
N GLY A 318 13.29 0.94 -13.75
CA GLY A 318 12.47 1.09 -12.54
C GLY A 318 11.36 0.03 -12.45
N SER A 319 10.91 -0.29 -11.25
CA SER A 319 9.96 -1.39 -10.97
C SER A 319 8.62 -1.30 -11.71
N GLY A 320 8.19 -0.10 -12.08
CA GLY A 320 6.86 0.12 -12.70
C GLY A 320 5.72 0.34 -11.69
N MET A 321 6.00 0.38 -10.38
CA MET A 321 4.97 0.60 -9.34
C MET A 321 4.09 1.83 -9.62
N ALA A 322 4.65 2.93 -10.12
CA ALA A 322 3.88 4.12 -10.47
C ALA A 322 2.88 3.86 -11.61
N MET A 323 3.24 3.01 -12.58
CA MET A 323 2.34 2.60 -13.67
C MET A 323 1.21 1.72 -13.14
N VAL A 324 1.53 0.74 -12.28
CA VAL A 324 0.55 -0.12 -11.60
C VAL A 324 -0.42 0.71 -10.78
N ALA A 325 0.09 1.58 -9.90
CA ALA A 325 -0.73 2.38 -9.00
C ALA A 325 -1.69 3.35 -9.72
N THR A 326 -1.38 3.72 -10.95
CA THR A 326 -2.19 4.62 -11.79
C THR A 326 -3.07 3.90 -12.81
N GLY A 327 -2.95 2.56 -12.95
CA GLY A 327 -3.72 1.77 -13.91
C GLY A 327 -3.16 1.76 -15.34
N ASP A 328 -1.95 2.29 -15.59
CA ASP A 328 -1.28 2.21 -16.90
C ASP A 328 -0.64 0.80 -17.06
N LEU A 329 -1.48 -0.24 -17.08
CA LEU A 329 -1.02 -1.62 -17.01
C LEU A 329 -0.28 -2.06 -18.27
N ASN A 330 -0.58 -1.47 -19.42
CA ASN A 330 0.16 -1.75 -20.65
C ASN A 330 1.63 -1.30 -20.57
N ALA A 331 1.89 -0.15 -19.94
CA ALA A 331 3.25 0.30 -19.69
C ALA A 331 3.90 -0.53 -18.57
N ALA A 332 3.15 -0.88 -17.52
CA ALA A 332 3.61 -1.73 -16.43
C ALA A 332 4.06 -3.11 -16.93
N ARG A 333 3.26 -3.78 -17.80
CA ARG A 333 3.63 -5.06 -18.41
C ARG A 333 4.94 -4.99 -19.18
N ARG A 334 5.08 -4.00 -20.07
CA ARG A 334 6.34 -3.83 -20.83
C ARG A 334 7.54 -3.63 -19.91
N THR A 335 7.36 -2.88 -18.82
CA THR A 335 8.38 -2.67 -17.80
C THR A 335 8.72 -3.98 -17.07
N ALA A 336 7.70 -4.72 -16.65
CA ALA A 336 7.86 -6.02 -15.99
C ALA A 336 8.58 -7.03 -16.91
N GLU A 337 8.16 -7.16 -18.17
CA GLU A 337 8.80 -8.04 -19.15
C GLU A 337 10.28 -7.69 -19.39
N ALA A 338 10.62 -6.40 -19.42
CA ALA A 338 12.01 -5.97 -19.56
C ALA A 338 12.83 -6.41 -18.34
N ASN A 339 12.35 -6.17 -17.13
CA ASN A 339 13.04 -6.56 -15.90
C ASN A 339 13.08 -8.08 -15.71
N ILE A 340 12.02 -8.82 -16.10
CA ILE A 340 12.02 -10.29 -16.07
C ILE A 340 13.13 -10.84 -16.96
N ARG A 341 13.34 -10.31 -18.16
CA ARG A 341 14.43 -10.74 -19.05
C ARG A 341 15.81 -10.53 -18.43
N GLU A 342 16.01 -9.43 -17.71
CA GLU A 342 17.27 -9.13 -17.02
C GLU A 342 17.51 -10.02 -15.78
N LEU A 343 16.44 -10.37 -15.07
CA LEU A 343 16.53 -11.08 -13.80
C LEU A 343 16.41 -12.60 -13.91
N ALA A 344 15.81 -13.13 -14.99
CA ALA A 344 15.45 -14.53 -15.10
C ALA A 344 16.62 -15.50 -14.96
N ALA A 345 17.76 -15.21 -15.62
CA ALA A 345 18.94 -16.05 -15.53
C ALA A 345 19.50 -16.12 -14.10
N LEU A 346 19.54 -14.98 -13.42
CA LEU A 346 20.02 -14.86 -12.04
C LEU A 346 19.07 -15.55 -11.04
N ALA A 347 17.77 -15.42 -11.28
CA ALA A 347 16.74 -16.10 -10.48
C ALA A 347 16.82 -17.62 -10.62
N ARG A 348 17.09 -18.15 -11.81
CA ARG A 348 17.27 -19.60 -12.04
C ARG A 348 18.48 -20.16 -11.31
N GLU A 349 19.51 -19.33 -11.04
CA GLU A 349 20.64 -19.68 -10.18
C GLU A 349 20.31 -19.57 -8.68
N GLY A 350 19.08 -19.19 -8.31
CA GLY A 350 18.61 -19.09 -6.93
C GLY A 350 19.13 -17.87 -6.18
N LEU A 351 19.61 -16.84 -6.86
CA LEU A 351 20.17 -15.65 -6.22
C LEU A 351 19.04 -14.78 -5.64
N PRO A 352 19.11 -14.36 -4.36
CA PRO A 352 18.18 -13.40 -3.78
C PRO A 352 18.22 -12.07 -4.54
N ILE A 353 17.04 -11.50 -4.83
CA ILE A 353 16.90 -10.20 -5.49
C ILE A 353 16.54 -9.18 -4.43
N VAL A 354 17.50 -8.34 -4.06
CA VAL A 354 17.36 -7.40 -2.96
C VAL A 354 16.98 -6.01 -3.48
N CYS A 355 15.95 -5.40 -2.85
CA CYS A 355 15.50 -4.04 -3.15
C CYS A 355 15.67 -3.16 -1.91
N THR A 356 16.18 -1.94 -2.07
CA THR A 356 16.25 -0.94 -1.00
C THR A 356 14.95 -0.12 -0.87
N GLU A 357 14.09 -0.13 -1.88
CA GLU A 357 12.78 0.54 -1.85
C GLU A 357 11.68 -0.50 -1.67
N PRO A 358 10.91 -0.47 -0.55
CA PRO A 358 9.83 -1.44 -0.31
C PRO A 358 8.76 -1.47 -1.40
N ALA A 359 8.51 -0.33 -2.06
CA ALA A 359 7.57 -0.26 -3.18
C ALA A 359 8.07 -1.07 -4.39
N ALA A 360 9.38 -1.09 -4.66
CA ALA A 360 9.96 -1.92 -5.71
C ALA A 360 9.87 -3.40 -5.36
N ALA A 361 10.24 -3.77 -4.13
CA ALA A 361 10.13 -5.15 -3.65
C ALA A 361 8.70 -5.68 -3.76
N LEU A 362 7.71 -4.89 -3.32
CA LEU A 362 6.30 -5.26 -3.40
C LEU A 362 5.84 -5.43 -4.86
N CYS A 363 6.24 -4.51 -5.75
CA CYS A 363 5.89 -4.56 -7.17
C CYS A 363 6.43 -5.83 -7.84
N LEU A 364 7.69 -6.16 -7.64
CA LEU A 364 8.30 -7.37 -8.22
C LEU A 364 7.69 -8.65 -7.63
N LYS A 365 7.35 -8.64 -6.35
CA LYS A 365 6.85 -9.81 -5.61
C LYS A 365 5.37 -10.09 -5.87
N GLU A 366 4.53 -9.05 -5.82
CA GLU A 366 3.06 -9.18 -5.81
C GLU A 366 2.42 -8.75 -7.14
N ASP A 367 2.91 -7.64 -7.75
CA ASP A 367 2.27 -7.10 -8.94
C ASP A 367 2.75 -7.75 -10.24
N TYR A 368 4.03 -8.12 -10.36
CA TYR A 368 4.54 -8.77 -11.58
C TYR A 368 3.81 -10.06 -11.93
N PRO A 369 3.53 -10.99 -10.98
CA PRO A 369 2.70 -12.18 -11.26
C PRO A 369 1.30 -11.85 -11.77
N MET A 370 0.74 -10.69 -11.36
CA MET A 370 -0.57 -10.22 -11.81
C MET A 370 -0.52 -9.52 -13.18
N LEU A 371 0.68 -9.17 -13.67
CA LEU A 371 0.88 -8.48 -14.96
C LEU A 371 1.33 -9.40 -16.07
N VAL A 372 2.22 -10.36 -15.76
CA VAL A 372 2.91 -11.20 -16.75
C VAL A 372 2.81 -12.66 -16.35
N GLU A 373 2.09 -13.45 -17.14
CA GLU A 373 1.99 -14.89 -16.95
C GLU A 373 3.23 -15.58 -17.57
N HIS A 374 4.24 -15.83 -16.75
CA HIS A 374 5.45 -16.53 -17.16
C HIS A 374 6.08 -17.27 -15.97
N PRO A 375 6.66 -18.48 -16.15
CA PRO A 375 7.29 -19.23 -15.05
C PRO A 375 8.37 -18.43 -14.29
N ASP A 376 9.20 -17.69 -15.01
CA ASP A 376 10.26 -16.87 -14.41
C ASP A 376 9.70 -15.73 -13.55
N THR A 377 8.50 -15.25 -13.82
CA THR A 377 7.86 -14.20 -12.99
C THR A 377 7.62 -14.68 -11.57
N ARG A 378 7.09 -15.90 -11.41
CA ARG A 378 6.86 -16.51 -10.09
C ARG A 378 8.17 -16.86 -9.39
N LEU A 379 9.17 -17.30 -10.16
CA LEU A 379 10.50 -17.58 -9.63
C LEU A 379 11.16 -16.31 -9.08
N ILE A 380 11.16 -15.22 -9.86
CA ILE A 380 11.65 -13.91 -9.44
C ILE A 380 10.92 -13.44 -8.18
N ALA A 381 9.58 -13.46 -8.20
CA ALA A 381 8.75 -13.05 -7.06
C ALA A 381 9.08 -13.79 -5.76
N GLY A 382 9.40 -15.10 -5.86
CA GLY A 382 9.83 -15.92 -4.73
C GLY A 382 11.21 -15.56 -4.16
N LEU A 383 12.08 -14.95 -4.97
CA LEU A 383 13.45 -14.58 -4.58
C LEU A 383 13.60 -13.10 -4.19
N VAL A 384 12.55 -12.29 -4.42
CA VAL A 384 12.57 -10.87 -4.05
C VAL A 384 12.47 -10.70 -2.54
N ILE A 385 13.39 -9.91 -2.00
CA ILE A 385 13.44 -9.55 -0.58
C ILE A 385 13.79 -8.06 -0.42
N GLU A 386 13.18 -7.40 0.57
CA GLU A 386 13.56 -6.05 0.95
C GLU A 386 14.89 -6.06 1.73
N SER A 387 15.70 -5.02 1.57
CA SER A 387 17.08 -4.94 2.08
C SER A 387 17.20 -5.12 3.59
N GLY A 388 16.28 -4.56 4.35
CA GLY A 388 16.25 -4.71 5.80
C GLY A 388 15.89 -6.13 6.21
N ALA A 389 14.92 -6.75 5.52
CA ALA A 389 14.55 -8.14 5.76
C ALA A 389 15.71 -9.10 5.45
N TYR A 390 16.48 -8.82 4.40
CA TYR A 390 17.69 -9.60 4.09
C TYR A 390 18.75 -9.47 5.18
N LEU A 391 19.04 -8.25 5.63
CA LEU A 391 19.98 -8.00 6.72
C LEU A 391 19.51 -8.62 8.04
N GLN A 392 18.23 -8.59 8.33
CA GLN A 392 17.66 -9.23 9.51
C GLN A 392 17.81 -10.76 9.47
N GLN A 393 17.67 -11.38 8.30
CA GLN A 393 17.98 -12.81 8.15
C GLN A 393 19.46 -13.11 8.42
N LEU A 394 20.38 -12.25 7.99
CA LEU A 394 21.80 -12.40 8.34
C LEU A 394 22.01 -12.26 9.85
N PHE A 395 21.35 -11.32 10.50
CA PHE A 395 21.45 -11.09 11.94
C PHE A 395 20.91 -12.31 12.74
N GLN A 396 19.75 -12.83 12.37
CA GLN A 396 19.14 -13.99 13.01
C GLN A 396 19.96 -15.28 12.85
N ASN A 397 20.81 -15.35 11.82
CA ASN A 397 21.68 -16.48 11.57
C ASN A 397 23.14 -16.24 12.04
N ASP A 398 23.38 -15.27 12.91
CA ASP A 398 24.71 -14.88 13.43
C ASP A 398 25.75 -14.55 12.35
N ARG A 399 25.28 -14.04 11.21
CA ARG A 399 26.11 -13.72 10.04
C ARG A 399 26.30 -12.23 9.80
N LEU A 400 25.50 -11.40 10.47
CA LEU A 400 25.66 -9.96 10.44
C LEU A 400 26.76 -9.56 11.45
N LYS A 401 27.77 -8.86 10.98
CA LYS A 401 28.76 -8.24 11.88
C LYS A 401 28.11 -7.13 12.66
N THR A 402 28.40 -7.04 13.94
CA THR A 402 27.88 -6.00 14.85
C THR A 402 28.95 -5.05 15.34
N ASP A 403 30.01 -4.87 14.55
CA ASP A 403 31.14 -3.98 14.80
C ASP A 403 30.79 -2.50 14.57
N PHE A 404 29.61 -2.10 15.08
CA PHE A 404 29.10 -0.75 14.97
C PHE A 404 29.92 0.26 15.77
N THR A 405 30.22 1.39 15.17
CA THR A 405 30.77 2.55 15.87
C THR A 405 29.65 3.48 16.32
N PRO A 406 29.75 4.13 17.49
CA PRO A 406 28.70 4.98 18.03
C PRO A 406 28.22 6.08 17.07
N LEU A 407 26.91 6.31 17.03
CA LEU A 407 26.27 7.43 16.34
C LEU A 407 25.40 8.21 17.33
N PRO A 408 25.90 9.28 17.95
CA PRO A 408 25.17 10.04 18.96
C PRO A 408 24.07 10.91 18.33
N LEU A 409 23.01 10.26 17.83
CA LEU A 409 21.90 10.91 17.15
C LEU A 409 20.57 10.45 17.75
N ARG A 410 19.58 11.35 17.72
CA ARG A 410 18.19 11.03 18.04
C ARG A 410 17.34 11.20 16.79
N ILE A 411 16.86 10.09 16.25
CA ILE A 411 16.16 10.05 14.95
C ILE A 411 14.69 9.69 15.09
N GLY A 412 13.86 10.21 14.18
CA GLY A 412 12.47 9.82 14.04
C GLY A 412 12.30 8.80 12.91
N TYR A 413 11.94 7.56 13.24
CA TYR A 413 11.73 6.50 12.25
C TYR A 413 10.26 6.39 11.86
N HIS A 414 9.97 6.49 10.56
CA HIS A 414 8.64 6.24 9.98
C HIS A 414 8.64 4.94 9.18
N GLU A 415 7.80 3.99 9.61
CA GLU A 415 7.56 2.74 8.89
C GLU A 415 6.66 2.97 7.68
N PRO A 416 7.13 2.72 6.44
CA PRO A 416 6.33 2.91 5.24
C PRO A 416 5.29 1.80 5.04
N CYS A 417 4.18 2.14 4.37
CA CYS A 417 3.07 1.21 4.16
C CYS A 417 3.45 -0.03 3.35
N HIS A 418 4.30 0.09 2.33
CA HIS A 418 4.73 -1.05 1.51
C HIS A 418 5.70 -1.98 2.26
N LEU A 419 6.53 -1.47 3.18
CA LEU A 419 7.32 -2.32 4.06
C LEU A 419 6.40 -3.16 4.96
N ARG A 420 5.40 -2.53 5.55
CA ARG A 420 4.40 -3.23 6.35
C ARG A 420 3.61 -4.27 5.52
N ALA A 421 3.31 -3.96 4.25
CA ALA A 421 2.64 -4.88 3.34
C ALA A 421 3.46 -6.14 3.04
N LEU A 422 4.78 -6.03 3.03
CA LEU A 422 5.68 -7.18 2.90
C LEU A 422 5.72 -8.09 4.15
N GLN A 423 5.08 -7.67 5.26
CA GLN A 423 4.94 -8.42 6.51
C GLN A 423 6.25 -8.90 7.15
N ASN A 424 7.33 -8.18 6.91
CA ASN A 424 8.67 -8.51 7.43
C ASN A 424 9.00 -7.84 8.78
N GLY A 425 8.03 -7.22 9.44
CA GLY A 425 8.29 -6.43 10.64
C GLY A 425 8.97 -5.09 10.33
N ARG A 426 9.84 -4.64 11.23
CA ARG A 426 10.59 -3.38 11.13
C ARG A 426 12.11 -3.62 11.13
N PRO A 427 12.62 -4.42 10.19
CA PRO A 427 13.95 -5.03 10.28
C PRO A 427 15.09 -4.01 10.39
N LEU A 428 15.09 -2.94 9.58
CA LEU A 428 16.14 -1.93 9.67
C LEU A 428 16.04 -1.11 10.97
N ARG A 429 14.84 -0.85 11.49
CA ARG A 429 14.69 -0.20 12.78
C ARG A 429 15.34 -1.04 13.89
N GLU A 430 15.04 -2.34 13.94
CA GLU A 430 15.58 -3.26 14.95
C GLU A 430 17.12 -3.33 14.88
N LEU A 431 17.69 -3.28 13.67
CA LEU A 431 19.15 -3.21 13.49
C LEU A 431 19.73 -1.86 13.90
N LEU A 432 19.05 -0.75 13.62
CA LEU A 432 19.50 0.57 14.07
C LEU A 432 19.51 0.70 15.59
N GLU A 433 18.58 0.06 16.29
CA GLU A 433 18.52 0.03 17.75
C GLU A 433 19.73 -0.70 18.40
N GLN A 434 20.50 -1.47 17.60
CA GLN A 434 21.77 -2.09 18.05
C GLN A 434 22.98 -1.14 17.95
N ILE A 435 22.84 0.01 17.28
CA ILE A 435 23.94 0.96 17.10
C ILE A 435 24.14 1.75 18.40
N PRO A 436 25.35 1.74 19.00
CA PRO A 436 25.59 2.48 20.22
C PRO A 436 25.31 3.99 20.08
N GLU A 437 24.71 4.58 21.10
CA GLU A 437 24.36 6.01 21.18
C GLU A 437 23.33 6.50 20.13
N LEU A 438 22.75 5.61 19.33
CA LEU A 438 21.67 5.96 18.40
C LEU A 438 20.30 5.74 19.06
N GLU A 439 19.55 6.81 19.26
CA GLU A 439 18.19 6.74 19.79
C GLU A 439 17.18 6.78 18.65
N VAL A 440 16.40 5.70 18.48
CA VAL A 440 15.43 5.52 17.40
C VAL A 440 14.00 5.67 17.95
N LEU A 441 13.34 6.77 17.64
CA LEU A 441 11.95 7.02 18.03
C LEU A 441 10.99 6.64 16.92
N ALA A 442 10.05 5.75 17.20
CA ALA A 442 8.98 5.42 16.26
C ALA A 442 8.04 6.61 16.03
N LEU A 443 7.78 6.93 14.76
CA LEU A 443 6.82 7.94 14.34
C LEU A 443 5.54 7.25 13.89
N ASP A 444 4.83 6.61 14.83
CA ASP A 444 3.58 5.88 14.52
C ASP A 444 2.41 6.87 14.32
N LYS A 445 2.49 7.67 13.24
CA LYS A 445 1.53 8.74 12.88
C LYS A 445 0.74 8.42 11.59
N GLY A 446 0.52 7.14 11.31
CA GLY A 446 -0.28 6.72 10.17
C GLY A 446 0.46 6.83 8.83
N CYS A 447 -0.24 7.28 7.80
CA CYS A 447 0.29 7.43 6.44
C CYS A 447 1.02 8.78 6.29
N SER A 448 2.08 8.80 5.49
CA SER A 448 2.74 10.06 5.11
C SER A 448 1.90 10.95 4.17
N GLY A 449 0.87 10.38 3.53
CA GLY A 449 0.01 11.09 2.58
C GLY A 449 0.56 11.23 1.17
N MET A 450 1.84 10.93 0.94
CA MET A 450 2.48 11.13 -0.37
C MET A 450 2.03 10.14 -1.43
N ALA A 451 1.95 8.86 -1.10
CA ALA A 451 1.47 7.79 -1.97
C ALA A 451 2.05 7.81 -3.41
N GLY A 452 3.36 7.76 -3.53
CA GLY A 452 4.05 7.78 -4.81
C GLY A 452 3.81 9.09 -5.59
N THR A 453 3.10 8.98 -6.71
CA THR A 453 2.83 10.13 -7.58
C THR A 453 1.61 10.96 -7.17
N PHE A 454 0.75 10.44 -6.28
CA PHE A 454 -0.50 11.09 -5.87
C PHE A 454 -0.27 12.49 -5.31
N GLY A 455 0.57 12.60 -4.28
CA GLY A 455 0.86 13.86 -3.61
C GLY A 455 1.72 14.84 -4.44
N LEU A 456 2.22 14.43 -5.60
CA LEU A 456 2.94 15.34 -6.52
C LEU A 456 1.98 16.26 -7.28
N THR A 457 0.74 15.81 -7.51
CA THR A 457 -0.19 16.51 -8.37
C THR A 457 -0.83 17.70 -7.69
N ARG A 458 -1.10 18.74 -8.47
CA ARG A 458 -1.75 19.97 -8.01
C ARG A 458 -3.11 19.68 -7.35
N ASP A 459 -3.87 18.78 -7.96
CA ASP A 459 -5.24 18.50 -7.54
C ASP A 459 -5.32 17.69 -6.24
N ASN A 460 -4.21 17.01 -5.85
CA ASN A 460 -4.13 16.17 -4.64
C ASN A 460 -3.16 16.71 -3.58
N PHE A 461 -2.51 17.85 -3.83
CA PHE A 461 -1.45 18.36 -2.95
C PHE A 461 -1.96 18.64 -1.53
N GLU A 462 -3.05 19.39 -1.41
CA GLU A 462 -3.64 19.74 -0.12
C GLU A 462 -4.10 18.48 0.64
N LEU A 463 -4.85 17.60 -0.02
CA LEU A 463 -5.28 16.33 0.58
C LEU A 463 -4.10 15.46 1.01
N SER A 464 -3.01 15.45 0.25
CA SER A 464 -1.77 14.76 0.61
C SER A 464 -1.14 15.34 1.89
N LEU A 465 -1.17 16.67 2.07
CA LEU A 465 -0.69 17.32 3.28
C LEU A 465 -1.61 17.04 4.47
N GLU A 466 -2.92 17.13 4.29
CA GLU A 466 -3.90 16.82 5.34
C GLU A 466 -3.71 15.41 5.90
N ILE A 467 -3.62 14.40 5.02
CA ILE A 467 -3.38 13.00 5.43
C ILE A 467 -2.03 12.83 6.14
N GLY A 468 -1.00 13.54 5.68
CA GLY A 468 0.35 13.46 6.23
C GLY A 468 0.61 14.38 7.44
N GLN A 469 -0.33 15.26 7.77
CA GLN A 469 -0.13 16.31 8.77
C GLN A 469 0.37 15.80 10.14
N PRO A 470 -0.17 14.71 10.72
CA PRO A 470 0.31 14.21 12.01
C PRO A 470 1.79 13.81 11.99
N LEU A 471 2.28 13.30 10.85
CA LEU A 471 3.69 12.96 10.67
C LEU A 471 4.55 14.21 10.48
N ILE A 472 4.10 15.17 9.67
CA ILE A 472 4.81 16.45 9.43
C ILE A 472 4.96 17.22 10.73
N GLU A 473 3.89 17.35 11.52
CA GLU A 473 3.93 18.03 12.83
C GLU A 473 4.90 17.34 13.80
N ARG A 474 4.96 16.00 13.76
CA ARG A 474 5.92 15.26 14.59
C ARG A 474 7.37 15.52 14.16
N MET A 475 7.63 15.67 12.86
CA MET A 475 8.94 16.01 12.31
C MET A 475 9.38 17.45 12.62
N GLN A 476 8.46 18.36 12.90
CA GLN A 476 8.76 19.75 13.26
C GLN A 476 9.20 19.93 14.73
N LYS A 477 9.04 18.90 15.57
CA LYS A 477 9.46 18.96 16.97
C LYS A 477 10.98 18.93 17.08
N ARG A 478 11.52 19.79 17.94
CA ARG A 478 12.97 20.00 18.09
C ARG A 478 13.72 18.89 18.85
N ASP A 479 13.02 17.86 19.28
CA ASP A 479 13.60 16.71 19.98
C ASP A 479 14.23 15.68 19.03
N LEU A 480 14.10 15.86 17.73
CA LEU A 480 14.72 15.03 16.68
C LEU A 480 15.76 15.85 15.93
N VAL A 481 16.80 15.19 15.44
CA VAL A 481 17.81 15.79 14.57
C VAL A 481 17.73 15.31 13.13
N LEU A 482 17.06 14.18 12.90
CA LEU A 482 16.99 13.53 11.60
C LEU A 482 15.71 12.67 11.49
N GLY A 483 15.14 12.56 10.30
CA GLY A 483 14.14 11.55 9.95
C GLY A 483 14.77 10.32 9.32
N ALA A 484 14.12 9.18 9.45
CA ALA A 484 14.52 7.94 8.80
C ALA A 484 13.31 7.17 8.26
N THR A 485 13.38 6.69 7.02
CA THR A 485 12.37 5.83 6.40
C THR A 485 12.95 5.13 5.16
N GLU A 486 12.50 3.91 4.87
CA GLU A 486 12.93 3.15 3.69
C GLU A 486 12.26 3.65 2.40
N CYS A 487 11.14 4.36 2.50
CA CYS A 487 10.37 4.79 1.35
C CYS A 487 10.72 6.21 0.92
N SER A 488 11.18 6.36 -0.30
CA SER A 488 11.54 7.65 -0.89
C SER A 488 10.38 8.63 -1.00
N SER A 489 9.16 8.13 -1.26
CA SER A 489 7.95 8.96 -1.26
C SER A 489 7.61 9.48 0.14
N CYS A 490 7.73 8.63 1.18
CA CYS A 490 7.57 9.07 2.57
C CYS A 490 8.63 10.10 2.96
N ARG A 491 9.90 9.89 2.52
CA ARG A 491 10.98 10.87 2.70
C ARG A 491 10.61 12.24 2.15
N MET A 492 10.04 12.30 0.94
CA MET A 492 9.60 13.56 0.33
C MET A 492 8.57 14.30 1.20
N GLN A 493 7.62 13.59 1.77
CA GLN A 493 6.62 14.18 2.66
C GLN A 493 7.21 14.60 4.01
N MET A 494 8.09 13.79 4.59
CA MET A 494 8.76 14.10 5.85
C MET A 494 9.67 15.33 5.75
N GLN A 495 10.17 15.65 4.55
CA GLN A 495 10.95 16.86 4.26
C GLN A 495 10.08 18.04 3.80
N GLN A 496 8.80 17.81 3.49
CA GLN A 496 7.87 18.89 3.16
C GLN A 496 7.61 19.73 4.42
N ASP A 497 7.94 21.02 4.37
CA ASP A 497 7.74 21.96 5.46
C ASP A 497 8.45 21.59 6.80
N SER A 498 9.41 20.67 6.73
CA SER A 498 10.24 20.26 7.88
C SER A 498 11.67 20.79 7.73
N PRO A 499 12.29 21.26 8.82
CA PRO A 499 13.70 21.66 8.81
C PRO A 499 14.65 20.45 8.85
N LEU A 500 14.12 19.24 9.11
CA LEU A 500 14.94 18.04 9.29
C LEU A 500 15.16 17.32 7.97
N GLU A 501 16.42 16.95 7.72
CA GLU A 501 16.73 15.98 6.67
C GLU A 501 16.12 14.61 7.02
N THR A 502 15.74 13.85 6.01
CA THR A 502 15.29 12.45 6.16
C THR A 502 16.15 11.57 5.28
N VAL A 503 16.71 10.50 5.87
CA VAL A 503 17.59 9.57 5.19
C VAL A 503 17.02 8.14 5.18
N HIS A 504 17.55 7.30 4.28
CA HIS A 504 17.25 5.88 4.32
C HIS A 504 18.00 5.22 5.50
N PRO A 505 17.36 4.35 6.32
CA PRO A 505 17.99 3.70 7.48
C PRO A 505 19.30 2.96 7.16
N LEU A 506 19.40 2.35 5.98
CA LEU A 506 20.61 1.66 5.52
C LEU A 506 21.84 2.59 5.45
N LYS A 507 21.66 3.88 5.19
CA LYS A 507 22.74 4.88 5.20
C LYS A 507 23.28 5.10 6.60
N LEU A 508 22.43 5.05 7.63
CA LEU A 508 22.85 5.13 9.04
C LEU A 508 23.63 3.87 9.42
N LEU A 509 23.17 2.71 8.98
CA LEU A 509 23.87 1.45 9.20
C LEU A 509 25.26 1.46 8.54
N ALA A 510 25.36 1.89 7.28
CA ALA A 510 26.65 2.03 6.58
C ALA A 510 27.60 3.03 7.28
N ALA A 511 27.05 4.14 7.79
CA ALA A 511 27.80 5.14 8.53
C ALA A 511 28.31 4.58 9.88
N SER A 512 27.54 3.74 10.57
CA SER A 512 27.96 3.11 11.84
C SER A 512 29.09 2.10 11.65
N TYR A 513 29.15 1.43 10.48
CA TYR A 513 30.30 0.59 10.10
C TYR A 513 31.54 1.40 9.65
N GLY A 514 31.44 2.74 9.54
CA GLY A 514 32.52 3.55 9.02
C GLY A 514 32.74 3.45 7.50
N LEU A 515 31.83 2.82 6.78
CA LEU A 515 31.93 2.56 5.33
C LEU A 515 31.70 3.80 4.47
N MET A 516 31.07 4.83 5.03
CA MET A 516 30.72 6.08 4.36
C MET A 516 31.23 7.29 5.17
N PRO A 517 32.53 7.61 5.15
CA PRO A 517 33.12 8.60 6.05
C PRO A 517 32.57 10.02 5.86
N GLU A 518 32.30 10.45 4.63
CA GLU A 518 31.71 11.78 4.37
C GLU A 518 30.27 11.87 4.88
N LEU A 519 29.47 10.83 4.66
CA LEU A 519 28.13 10.75 5.22
C LEU A 519 28.17 10.77 6.75
N ARG A 520 29.04 9.97 7.37
CA ARG A 520 29.22 9.93 8.81
C ARG A 520 29.60 11.31 9.36
N LYS A 521 30.57 12.00 8.73
CA LYS A 521 30.96 13.35 9.11
C LYS A 521 29.80 14.33 9.04
N ARG A 522 29.00 14.28 7.97
CA ARG A 522 27.78 15.09 7.80
C ARG A 522 26.79 14.83 8.93
N LEU A 523 26.48 13.55 9.22
CA LEU A 523 25.54 13.15 10.26
C LEU A 523 25.99 13.58 11.65
N THR A 524 27.26 13.36 12.00
CA THR A 524 27.82 13.73 13.32
C THR A 524 28.02 15.24 13.50
N SER A 525 27.94 16.04 12.43
CA SER A 525 27.95 17.50 12.49
C SER A 525 26.56 18.12 12.72
N LEU A 526 25.50 17.31 12.75
CA LEU A 526 24.16 17.81 13.05
C LEU A 526 24.09 18.35 14.49
N PRO A 527 23.29 19.41 14.75
CA PRO A 527 23.15 19.95 16.09
C PRO A 527 22.58 18.91 17.04
N ALA A 528 23.03 18.93 18.31
CA ALA A 528 22.46 18.05 19.32
C ALA A 528 20.93 18.29 19.47
N PRO A 529 20.13 17.24 19.71
CA PRO A 529 18.70 17.40 19.94
C PRO A 529 18.45 18.27 21.19
N ALA A 530 17.37 19.06 21.15
CA ALA A 530 16.92 19.72 22.37
C ALA A 530 16.56 18.65 23.43
N PRO A 531 16.82 18.92 24.73
CA PRO A 531 16.44 17.98 25.77
C PRO A 531 14.94 17.63 25.67
N ALA A 532 14.62 16.36 25.87
CA ALA A 532 13.24 15.92 25.86
C ALA A 532 12.42 16.74 26.86
N PRO A 533 11.20 17.17 26.53
CA PRO A 533 10.32 17.80 27.50
C PRO A 533 10.14 16.86 28.69
N ALA A 534 10.25 17.41 29.91
CA ALA A 534 10.03 16.62 31.11
C ALA A 534 8.68 15.87 31.02
N PRO A 535 8.59 14.62 31.48
CA PRO A 535 7.34 13.90 31.47
C PRO A 535 6.28 14.73 32.21
N ALA A 536 5.09 14.82 31.61
CA ALA A 536 3.97 15.50 32.25
C ALA A 536 3.77 14.91 33.66
N PRO A 537 3.54 15.75 34.69
CA PRO A 537 3.27 15.24 36.03
C PRO A 537 2.12 14.24 35.98
N ALA A 538 2.30 13.12 36.66
CA ALA A 538 1.24 12.11 36.77
C ALA A 538 -0.07 12.79 37.24
N PRO A 539 -1.24 12.44 36.68
CA PRO A 539 -2.49 12.98 37.16
C PRO A 539 -2.59 12.70 38.66
N ALA A 540 -2.99 13.72 39.42
CA ALA A 540 -3.21 13.58 40.85
C ALA A 540 -4.21 12.42 41.09
N PRO A 541 -4.00 11.60 42.13
CA PRO A 541 -4.97 10.58 42.47
C PRO A 541 -6.33 11.23 42.63
N VAL A 542 -7.32 10.71 41.93
CA VAL A 542 -8.73 11.10 42.13
C VAL A 542 -9.11 10.48 43.47
N ASP A 543 -9.31 11.29 44.48
CA ASP A 543 -9.89 10.84 45.76
C ASP A 543 -11.26 10.25 45.45
N GLU A 544 -11.48 9.01 45.84
CA GLU A 544 -12.78 8.31 45.78
C GLU A 544 -13.83 8.94 46.72
#